data_d31d6a86708d8c4ae2cbf1fe8b5d9f5a
#
_entry.id   d31d6a86708d8c4ae2cbf1fe8b5d9f5a
#
_cell.length_a   1.000
_cell.length_b   1.000
_cell.length_c   1.000
_cell.angle_alpha   90.00
_cell.angle_beta   90.00
_cell.angle_gamma   90.00
#
_symmetry.space_group_name_H-M   'P 1'
#
loop_
_entity.id
_entity.type
_entity.pdbx_description
1 polymer ?
#
loop_
_entity_poly.entity_id
_entity_poly.type
_entity_poly.pdbx_seq_one_letter_code
_entity_poly.pdbx_strand_id
1 'polypeptide(L)'
;MSGLWELARYERRDAVLMPGDTIPQLFLNAVKARGDKVWMREKKLGIWREWSWTRAAAAVRDIAMGLAALGLEPGQTASILSNTVVEWVLADVGVLCAGGVSNGIYPTDSADQVEYLCIDSSTRVIFVEDEEQLDKVLEVRERLPLLRWIVVFDMEGLGQFDDPQVISLDALRDKGRAFDAAHPGEFERRCASRGPDDLAILVYTSGTTGRPKGAMHLHGALTWTLRQINIGLPQIEGDERMCFLPLCHIAERMIGAFSSIYAGSVLNFV
;
A
#
# COMPACT_ATOMS: atom_id res chain seq x y z
N MET A 1 48.90 2.60 -6.04
CA MET A 1 47.62 3.03 -5.51
C MET A 1 46.51 2.61 -6.50
N SER A 2 46.26 1.32 -6.58
CA SER A 2 45.24 0.71 -7.42
C SER A 2 44.55 -0.37 -6.58
N GLY A 3 43.58 -0.04 -5.80
CA GLY A 3 43.02 -1.03 -4.91
C GLY A 3 41.65 -0.74 -4.29
N LEU A 4 41.03 0.37 -4.61
CA LEU A 4 39.75 0.71 -4.01
C LEU A 4 38.55 0.69 -4.98
N TRP A 5 38.79 0.44 -6.27
CA TRP A 5 37.74 0.40 -7.30
C TRP A 5 37.40 -1.03 -7.78
N GLU A 6 38.09 -2.06 -7.27
CA GLU A 6 37.82 -3.47 -7.60
C GLU A 6 36.80 -4.14 -6.67
N LEU A 7 36.29 -3.46 -5.66
CA LEU A 7 35.38 -4.02 -4.66
C LEU A 7 33.89 -3.96 -5.05
N ALA A 8 33.54 -3.64 -6.26
CA ALA A 8 32.15 -3.64 -6.70
C ALA A 8 31.97 -4.11 -8.15
N ARG A 9 32.66 -5.15 -8.59
CA ARG A 9 32.07 -6.05 -9.55
C ARG A 9 31.16 -7.00 -8.77
N TYR A 10 30.05 -6.48 -8.25
CA TYR A 10 28.85 -7.26 -8.08
C TYR A 10 28.62 -7.90 -9.46
N GLU A 11 28.89 -9.19 -9.58
CA GLU A 11 28.40 -9.95 -10.71
C GLU A 11 26.91 -9.60 -10.76
N ARG A 12 26.49 -8.89 -11.81
CA ARG A 12 25.07 -8.64 -12.06
C ARG A 12 24.42 -10.00 -12.20
N ARG A 13 23.93 -10.56 -11.10
CA ARG A 13 22.97 -11.63 -11.18
C ARG A 13 21.82 -11.03 -11.96
N ASP A 14 21.44 -11.67 -13.05
CA ASP A 14 20.40 -11.17 -13.93
C ASP A 14 19.13 -10.97 -13.08
N ALA A 15 18.88 -9.73 -12.69
CA ALA A 15 17.70 -9.38 -11.90
C ALA A 15 16.48 -9.62 -12.78
N VAL A 16 15.62 -10.54 -12.39
CA VAL A 16 14.31 -10.75 -13.05
C VAL A 16 13.40 -9.61 -12.63
N LEU A 17 13.52 -8.49 -13.36
CA LEU A 17 12.71 -7.30 -13.14
C LEU A 17 11.33 -7.49 -13.73
N MET A 18 10.30 -7.08 -12.97
CA MET A 18 8.92 -7.28 -13.42
C MET A 18 8.53 -6.28 -14.50
N PRO A 19 7.99 -6.74 -15.64
CA PRO A 19 7.41 -5.84 -16.62
C PRO A 19 6.08 -5.27 -16.14
N GLY A 20 5.75 -4.06 -16.56
CA GLY A 20 4.47 -3.40 -16.29
C GLY A 20 4.59 -1.89 -16.32
N ASP A 21 3.51 -1.23 -16.70
CA ASP A 21 3.40 0.22 -16.80
C ASP A 21 2.55 0.82 -15.67
N THR A 22 1.94 -0.05 -14.85
CA THR A 22 1.23 0.34 -13.63
C THR A 22 1.66 -0.56 -12.46
N ILE A 23 1.49 -0.09 -11.22
CA ILE A 23 1.82 -0.88 -10.02
C ILE A 23 0.99 -2.18 -9.94
N PRO A 24 -0.33 -2.19 -10.23
CA PRO A 24 -1.09 -3.44 -10.32
C PRO A 24 -0.51 -4.45 -11.31
N GLN A 25 -0.09 -4.02 -12.50
CA GLN A 25 0.54 -4.92 -13.49
C GLN A 25 1.86 -5.51 -12.97
N LEU A 26 2.73 -4.66 -12.37
CA LEU A 26 3.97 -5.14 -11.74
C LEU A 26 3.69 -6.18 -10.67
N PHE A 27 2.70 -5.92 -9.80
CA PHE A 27 2.33 -6.82 -8.72
C PHE A 27 1.81 -8.17 -9.25
N LEU A 28 0.86 -8.18 -10.18
CA LEU A 28 0.32 -9.40 -10.77
C LEU A 28 1.40 -10.23 -11.48
N ASN A 29 2.32 -9.57 -12.19
CA ASN A 29 3.44 -10.25 -12.83
C ASN A 29 4.43 -10.81 -11.80
N ALA A 30 4.69 -10.09 -10.70
CA ALA A 30 5.52 -10.56 -9.60
C ALA A 30 4.92 -11.81 -8.93
N VAL A 31 3.63 -11.80 -8.64
CA VAL A 31 2.90 -12.96 -8.09
C VAL A 31 3.02 -14.17 -9.02
N LYS A 32 2.77 -13.99 -10.31
CA LYS A 32 2.87 -15.06 -11.31
C LYS A 32 4.29 -15.65 -11.40
N ALA A 33 5.31 -14.81 -11.29
CA ALA A 33 6.70 -15.24 -11.41
C ALA A 33 7.24 -15.90 -10.15
N ARG A 34 6.78 -15.50 -8.96
CA ARG A 34 7.39 -15.86 -7.67
C ARG A 34 6.56 -16.81 -6.82
N GLY A 35 5.24 -16.86 -7.00
CA GLY A 35 4.37 -17.86 -6.37
C GLY A 35 4.50 -17.93 -4.84
N ASP A 36 4.93 -19.08 -4.33
CA ASP A 36 5.03 -19.32 -2.89
C ASP A 36 6.34 -18.85 -2.23
N LYS A 37 7.22 -18.17 -3.00
CA LYS A 37 8.40 -17.53 -2.40
C LYS A 37 7.96 -16.45 -1.41
N VAL A 38 8.78 -16.21 -0.38
CA VAL A 38 8.52 -15.19 0.63
C VAL A 38 8.67 -13.80 0.02
N TRP A 39 7.69 -12.93 0.26
CA TRP A 39 7.73 -11.52 -0.09
C TRP A 39 7.92 -10.62 1.13
N MET A 40 7.21 -10.91 2.23
CA MET A 40 7.27 -10.11 3.45
C MET A 40 7.38 -11.01 4.68
N ARG A 41 8.02 -10.49 5.72
CA ARG A 41 8.03 -11.09 7.05
C ARG A 41 7.65 -10.04 8.10
N GLU A 42 6.88 -10.44 9.09
CA GLU A 42 6.56 -9.63 10.26
C GLU A 42 7.00 -10.37 11.53
N LYS A 43 7.46 -9.62 12.53
CA LYS A 43 7.78 -10.17 13.83
C LYS A 43 6.63 -9.87 14.80
N LYS A 44 5.87 -10.89 15.17
CA LYS A 44 4.73 -10.77 16.10
C LYS A 44 4.94 -11.69 17.30
N LEU A 45 4.93 -11.12 18.51
CA LEU A 45 5.20 -11.86 19.77
C LEU A 45 6.51 -12.68 19.76
N GLY A 46 7.55 -12.12 19.17
CA GLY A 46 8.87 -12.76 19.05
C GLY A 46 8.99 -13.82 17.95
N ILE A 47 7.93 -14.12 17.21
CA ILE A 47 7.89 -15.12 16.14
C ILE A 47 7.81 -14.43 14.80
N TRP A 48 8.66 -14.85 13.86
CA TRP A 48 8.59 -14.41 12.47
C TRP A 48 7.46 -15.14 11.74
N ARG A 49 6.57 -14.36 11.09
CA ARG A 49 5.50 -14.84 10.21
C ARG A 49 5.82 -14.45 8.79
N GLU A 50 5.69 -15.40 7.88
CA GLU A 50 6.00 -15.21 6.47
C GLU A 50 4.73 -14.98 5.64
N TRP A 51 4.85 -14.06 4.70
CA TRP A 51 3.88 -13.80 3.66
C TRP A 51 4.49 -14.16 2.31
N SER A 52 4.01 -15.24 1.71
CA SER A 52 4.37 -15.55 0.31
C SER A 52 3.67 -14.61 -0.65
N TRP A 53 4.16 -14.52 -1.88
CA TRP A 53 3.49 -13.76 -2.93
C TRP A 53 2.06 -14.25 -3.15
N THR A 54 1.83 -15.57 -3.18
CA THR A 54 0.49 -16.17 -3.32
C THR A 54 -0.44 -15.75 -2.17
N ARG A 55 0.03 -15.84 -0.91
CA ARG A 55 -0.75 -15.44 0.26
C ARG A 55 -1.09 -13.95 0.24
N ALA A 56 -0.10 -13.12 -0.10
CA ALA A 56 -0.30 -11.68 -0.20
C ALA A 56 -1.26 -11.31 -1.35
N ALA A 57 -1.16 -12.00 -2.49
CA ALA A 57 -2.07 -11.80 -3.62
C ALA A 57 -3.52 -12.10 -3.26
N ALA A 58 -3.77 -13.17 -2.50
CA ALA A 58 -5.12 -13.48 -2.02
C ALA A 58 -5.65 -12.36 -1.10
N ALA A 59 -4.81 -11.86 -0.17
CA ALA A 59 -5.21 -10.76 0.71
C ALA A 59 -5.46 -9.45 -0.06
N VAL A 60 -4.60 -9.11 -1.01
CA VAL A 60 -4.75 -7.94 -1.88
C VAL A 60 -6.03 -8.04 -2.71
N ARG A 61 -6.34 -9.22 -3.27
CA ARG A 61 -7.58 -9.46 -4.03
C ARG A 61 -8.80 -9.27 -3.14
N ASP A 62 -8.80 -9.87 -1.94
CA ASP A 62 -9.87 -9.71 -0.96
C ASP A 62 -10.10 -8.23 -0.60
N ILE A 63 -9.03 -7.46 -0.36
CA ILE A 63 -9.09 -6.02 -0.04
C ILE A 63 -9.65 -5.24 -1.24
N ALA A 64 -9.11 -5.45 -2.43
CA ALA A 64 -9.53 -4.73 -3.63
C ALA A 64 -11.02 -4.96 -3.94
N MET A 65 -11.48 -6.21 -3.82
CA MET A 65 -12.89 -6.55 -4.04
C MET A 65 -13.77 -6.10 -2.88
N GLY A 66 -13.25 -6.08 -1.65
CA GLY A 66 -13.92 -5.48 -0.51
C GLY A 66 -14.16 -3.99 -0.69
N LEU A 67 -13.17 -3.25 -1.16
CA LEU A 67 -13.31 -1.83 -1.51
C LEU A 67 -14.36 -1.63 -2.61
N ALA A 68 -14.38 -2.50 -3.63
CA ALA A 68 -15.42 -2.50 -4.65
C ALA A 68 -16.81 -2.72 -4.07
N ALA A 69 -16.96 -3.69 -3.17
CA ALA A 69 -18.21 -3.97 -2.45
C ALA A 69 -18.68 -2.80 -1.60
N LEU A 70 -17.74 -2.01 -1.03
CA LEU A 70 -18.03 -0.78 -0.29
C LEU A 70 -18.31 0.42 -1.21
N GLY A 71 -18.28 0.25 -2.52
CA GLY A 71 -18.59 1.28 -3.50
C GLY A 71 -17.44 2.24 -3.81
N LEU A 72 -16.19 1.83 -3.58
CA LEU A 72 -15.03 2.59 -4.09
C LEU A 72 -14.93 2.42 -5.60
N GLU A 73 -15.03 3.53 -6.32
CA GLU A 73 -14.91 3.55 -7.78
C GLU A 73 -13.48 3.84 -8.25
N PRO A 74 -13.08 3.39 -9.45
CA PRO A 74 -11.78 3.72 -10.02
C PRO A 74 -11.52 5.24 -10.03
N GLY A 75 -10.30 5.62 -9.62
CA GLY A 75 -9.88 7.02 -9.48
C GLY A 75 -10.29 7.70 -8.17
N GLN A 76 -11.10 7.07 -7.33
CA GLN A 76 -11.40 7.60 -6.00
C GLN A 76 -10.28 7.27 -5.00
N THR A 77 -10.15 8.11 -3.97
CA THR A 77 -9.07 8.00 -2.99
C THR A 77 -9.48 7.16 -1.79
N ALA A 78 -8.57 6.25 -1.40
CA ALA A 78 -8.56 5.65 -0.08
C ALA A 78 -7.28 6.06 0.66
N SER A 79 -7.40 6.44 1.93
CA SER A 79 -6.27 6.85 2.79
C SER A 79 -5.86 5.74 3.75
N ILE A 80 -4.59 5.74 4.16
CA ILE A 80 -4.02 4.79 5.12
C ILE A 80 -3.32 5.58 6.23
N LEU A 81 -3.86 5.50 7.44
CA LEU A 81 -3.36 6.14 8.66
C LEU A 81 -2.81 5.05 9.59
N SER A 82 -1.55 4.72 9.46
CA SER A 82 -0.95 3.59 10.18
C SER A 82 0.57 3.68 10.18
N ASN A 83 1.19 3.04 11.15
CA ASN A 83 2.61 2.75 11.16
C ASN A 83 3.02 1.81 10.02
N THR A 84 4.30 1.50 9.98
CA THR A 84 4.89 0.62 8.96
C THR A 84 4.66 -0.85 9.34
N VAL A 85 3.55 -1.41 8.88
CA VAL A 85 3.11 -2.78 9.10
C VAL A 85 2.79 -3.48 7.78
N VAL A 86 2.67 -4.81 7.79
CA VAL A 86 2.34 -5.59 6.59
C VAL A 86 0.99 -5.19 6.01
N GLU A 87 0.00 -4.95 6.88
CA GLU A 87 -1.35 -4.53 6.51
C GLU A 87 -1.34 -3.24 5.70
N TRP A 88 -0.41 -2.32 5.99
CA TRP A 88 -0.24 -1.10 5.22
C TRP A 88 0.08 -1.39 3.75
N VAL A 89 1.04 -2.30 3.50
CA VAL A 89 1.44 -2.67 2.12
C VAL A 89 0.31 -3.41 1.41
N LEU A 90 -0.39 -4.31 2.11
CA LEU A 90 -1.53 -5.03 1.55
C LEU A 90 -2.69 -4.09 1.19
N ALA A 91 -2.99 -3.10 2.04
CA ALA A 91 -4.01 -2.09 1.78
C ALA A 91 -3.62 -1.18 0.61
N ASP A 92 -2.36 -0.71 0.56
CA ASP A 92 -1.85 0.13 -0.51
C ASP A 92 -2.00 -0.53 -1.89
N VAL A 93 -1.47 -1.76 -2.01
CA VAL A 93 -1.58 -2.53 -3.25
C VAL A 93 -3.05 -2.89 -3.54
N GLY A 94 -3.84 -3.19 -2.51
CA GLY A 94 -5.28 -3.45 -2.61
C GLY A 94 -6.07 -2.28 -3.18
N VAL A 95 -5.79 -1.06 -2.71
CA VAL A 95 -6.39 0.19 -3.25
C VAL A 95 -6.03 0.36 -4.72
N LEU A 96 -4.75 0.18 -5.07
CA LEU A 96 -4.29 0.32 -6.46
C LEU A 96 -4.91 -0.74 -7.38
N CYS A 97 -5.04 -2.00 -6.91
CA CYS A 97 -5.70 -3.08 -7.64
C CYS A 97 -7.22 -2.89 -7.76
N ALA A 98 -7.86 -2.17 -6.82
CA ALA A 98 -9.24 -1.73 -6.94
C ALA A 98 -9.43 -0.62 -7.99
N GLY A 99 -8.36 -0.10 -8.57
CA GLY A 99 -8.34 1.05 -9.47
C GLY A 99 -8.35 2.39 -8.74
N GLY A 100 -8.23 2.38 -7.40
CA GLY A 100 -8.24 3.57 -6.56
C GLY A 100 -6.92 4.35 -6.56
N VAL A 101 -6.95 5.51 -5.91
CA VAL A 101 -5.79 6.34 -5.59
C VAL A 101 -5.44 6.12 -4.12
N SER A 102 -4.20 5.78 -3.82
CA SER A 102 -3.80 5.51 -2.44
C SER A 102 -3.06 6.70 -1.83
N ASN A 103 -3.52 7.14 -0.66
CA ASN A 103 -2.98 8.26 0.10
C ASN A 103 -2.46 7.79 1.46
N GLY A 104 -1.19 8.04 1.76
CA GLY A 104 -0.59 7.74 3.07
C GLY A 104 -0.67 8.93 4.00
N ILE A 105 -1.12 8.72 5.24
CA ILE A 105 -1.18 9.70 6.32
C ILE A 105 -0.25 9.24 7.44
N TYR A 106 0.50 10.17 8.04
CA TYR A 106 1.39 9.84 9.16
C TYR A 106 0.58 9.51 10.42
N PRO A 107 0.90 8.42 11.14
CA PRO A 107 0.22 8.08 12.41
C PRO A 107 0.47 9.11 13.50
N THR A 108 1.47 9.98 13.34
CA THR A 108 1.76 11.10 14.24
C THR A 108 0.96 12.36 13.95
N ASP A 109 0.20 12.39 12.85
CA ASP A 109 -0.67 13.52 12.52
C ASP A 109 -1.81 13.65 13.54
N SER A 110 -2.15 14.89 13.89
CA SER A 110 -3.30 15.17 14.75
C SER A 110 -4.63 14.96 14.01
N ALA A 111 -5.73 14.87 14.76
CA ALA A 111 -7.08 14.76 14.18
C ALA A 111 -7.37 15.89 13.15
N ASP A 112 -6.99 17.13 13.44
CA ASP A 112 -7.18 18.27 12.51
C ASP A 112 -6.32 18.12 11.24
N GLN A 113 -5.12 17.54 11.35
CA GLN A 113 -4.28 17.24 10.17
C GLN A 113 -4.91 16.12 9.34
N VAL A 114 -5.41 15.06 9.99
CA VAL A 114 -6.14 13.97 9.33
C VAL A 114 -7.37 14.51 8.59
N GLU A 115 -8.16 15.40 9.24
CA GLU A 115 -9.28 16.08 8.60
C GLU A 115 -8.85 16.80 7.32
N TYR A 116 -7.84 17.65 7.43
CA TYR A 116 -7.35 18.41 6.29
C TYR A 116 -6.91 17.49 5.13
N LEU A 117 -6.13 16.46 5.43
CA LEU A 117 -5.63 15.53 4.42
C LEU A 117 -6.76 14.74 3.76
N CYS A 118 -7.75 14.30 4.53
CA CYS A 118 -8.91 13.58 4.01
C CYS A 118 -9.80 14.46 3.12
N ILE A 119 -9.98 15.73 3.47
CA ILE A 119 -10.75 16.69 2.65
C ILE A 119 -10.00 16.97 1.34
N ASP A 120 -8.72 17.34 1.43
CA ASP A 120 -7.91 17.73 0.27
C ASP A 120 -7.73 16.58 -0.71
N SER A 121 -7.56 15.34 -0.22
CA SER A 121 -7.48 14.13 -1.05
C SER A 121 -8.84 13.58 -1.49
N SER A 122 -9.95 14.13 -1.02
CA SER A 122 -11.30 13.62 -1.28
C SER A 122 -11.48 12.15 -0.86
N THR A 123 -10.93 11.77 0.30
CA THR A 123 -10.93 10.40 0.83
C THR A 123 -12.35 9.83 0.98
N ARG A 124 -12.57 8.62 0.45
CA ARG A 124 -13.84 7.86 0.51
C ARG A 124 -13.81 6.74 1.54
N VAL A 125 -12.65 6.10 1.67
CA VAL A 125 -12.37 5.04 2.64
C VAL A 125 -11.07 5.38 3.35
N ILE A 126 -11.02 5.21 4.65
CA ILE A 126 -9.78 5.33 5.40
C ILE A 126 -9.48 4.02 6.13
N PHE A 127 -8.26 3.53 5.96
CA PHE A 127 -7.71 2.47 6.79
C PHE A 127 -7.01 3.09 7.98
N VAL A 128 -7.23 2.55 9.16
CA VAL A 128 -6.57 2.95 10.40
C VAL A 128 -5.94 1.72 11.06
N GLU A 129 -4.82 1.91 11.76
CA GLU A 129 -4.10 0.78 12.36
C GLU A 129 -4.90 0.16 13.51
N ASP A 130 -5.28 0.97 14.49
CA ASP A 130 -5.77 0.56 15.80
C ASP A 130 -6.78 1.56 16.38
N GLU A 131 -7.10 1.39 17.67
CA GLU A 131 -8.00 2.27 18.43
C GLU A 131 -7.50 3.72 18.44
N GLU A 132 -6.19 3.96 18.63
CA GLU A 132 -5.63 5.32 18.67
C GLU A 132 -5.86 6.06 17.36
N GLN A 133 -5.62 5.40 16.23
CA GLN A 133 -5.82 6.04 14.93
C GLN A 133 -7.30 6.15 14.59
N LEU A 134 -8.13 5.21 15.05
CA LEU A 134 -9.58 5.28 14.91
C LEU A 134 -10.15 6.51 15.62
N ASP A 135 -9.74 6.76 16.86
CA ASP A 135 -10.21 7.90 17.66
C ASP A 135 -9.97 9.24 16.95
N LYS A 136 -8.81 9.41 16.31
CA LYS A 136 -8.52 10.63 15.53
C LYS A 136 -9.51 10.83 14.39
N VAL A 137 -9.91 9.78 13.70
CA VAL A 137 -10.88 9.85 12.61
C VAL A 137 -12.29 10.11 13.14
N LEU A 138 -12.68 9.44 14.24
CA LEU A 138 -14.00 9.62 14.86
C LEU A 138 -14.19 11.04 15.38
N GLU A 139 -13.16 11.69 15.91
CA GLU A 139 -13.20 13.09 16.37
C GLU A 139 -13.59 14.07 15.24
N VAL A 140 -13.18 13.78 14.01
CA VAL A 140 -13.36 14.70 12.88
C VAL A 140 -14.34 14.21 11.81
N ARG A 141 -14.89 12.99 11.92
CA ARG A 141 -15.68 12.35 10.85
C ARG A 141 -16.88 13.14 10.38
N GLU A 142 -17.55 13.88 11.29
CA GLU A 142 -18.70 14.73 10.94
C GLU A 142 -18.31 15.88 9.99
N ARG A 143 -17.02 16.21 9.93
CA ARG A 143 -16.44 17.21 9.03
C ARG A 143 -15.88 16.60 7.74
N LEU A 144 -16.03 15.27 7.55
CA LEU A 144 -15.55 14.50 6.38
C LEU A 144 -16.71 14.05 5.48
N PRO A 145 -17.32 14.94 4.69
CA PRO A 145 -18.59 14.66 3.99
C PRO A 145 -18.46 13.56 2.92
N LEU A 146 -17.25 13.23 2.48
CA LEU A 146 -17.00 12.22 1.48
C LEU A 146 -16.58 10.87 2.07
N LEU A 147 -16.21 10.82 3.34
CA LEU A 147 -15.81 9.58 4.02
C LEU A 147 -17.04 8.68 4.22
N ARG A 148 -16.93 7.45 3.70
CA ARG A 148 -18.01 6.46 3.77
C ARG A 148 -17.71 5.33 4.72
N TRP A 149 -16.44 4.90 4.78
CA TRP A 149 -16.01 3.75 5.55
C TRP A 149 -14.67 3.97 6.24
N ILE A 150 -14.57 3.43 7.44
CA ILE A 150 -13.35 3.34 8.22
C ILE A 150 -13.05 1.85 8.39
N VAL A 151 -11.84 1.41 8.01
CA VAL A 151 -11.38 0.02 8.08
C VAL A 151 -10.25 -0.07 9.09
N VAL A 152 -10.42 -0.83 10.16
CA VAL A 152 -9.44 -0.99 11.23
C VAL A 152 -8.60 -2.25 11.00
N PHE A 153 -7.27 -2.13 11.08
CA PHE A 153 -6.37 -3.28 10.93
C PHE A 153 -6.36 -4.17 12.16
N ASP A 154 -6.13 -3.58 13.34
CA ASP A 154 -6.10 -4.28 14.61
C ASP A 154 -7.31 -3.89 15.47
N MET A 155 -8.15 -4.88 15.75
CA MET A 155 -9.37 -4.71 16.57
C MET A 155 -9.12 -4.99 18.05
N GLU A 156 -7.86 -5.07 18.50
CA GLU A 156 -7.56 -5.20 19.93
C GLU A 156 -8.12 -3.98 20.68
N GLY A 157 -8.81 -4.21 21.80
CA GLY A 157 -9.52 -3.16 22.55
C GLY A 157 -10.93 -2.82 22.03
N LEU A 158 -11.23 -3.09 20.76
CA LEU A 158 -12.49 -2.70 20.11
C LEU A 158 -13.59 -3.79 20.12
N GLY A 159 -13.43 -4.83 20.94
CA GLY A 159 -14.34 -5.99 20.90
C GLY A 159 -15.83 -5.71 21.19
N GLN A 160 -16.16 -4.58 21.81
CA GLN A 160 -17.53 -4.12 22.06
C GLN A 160 -17.92 -2.85 21.30
N PHE A 161 -17.01 -2.36 20.45
CA PHE A 161 -17.25 -1.18 19.64
C PHE A 161 -18.13 -1.54 18.44
N ASP A 162 -19.27 -0.86 18.31
CA ASP A 162 -20.23 -1.06 17.23
C ASP A 162 -20.57 0.29 16.60
N ASP A 163 -20.13 0.50 15.37
CA ASP A 163 -20.41 1.69 14.59
C ASP A 163 -20.64 1.26 13.13
N PRO A 164 -21.78 1.66 12.50
CA PRO A 164 -22.13 1.21 11.17
C PRO A 164 -21.16 1.64 10.06
N GLN A 165 -20.31 2.64 10.32
CA GLN A 165 -19.31 3.14 9.37
C GLN A 165 -17.95 2.44 9.56
N VAL A 166 -17.75 1.70 10.65
CA VAL A 166 -16.47 1.09 11.01
C VAL A 166 -16.53 -0.42 10.83
N ILE A 167 -15.55 -0.98 10.15
CA ILE A 167 -15.40 -2.43 9.97
C ILE A 167 -13.96 -2.86 10.19
N SER A 168 -13.73 -4.11 10.56
CA SER A 168 -12.39 -4.67 10.60
C SER A 168 -11.85 -4.98 9.19
N LEU A 169 -10.52 -5.07 9.06
CA LEU A 169 -9.87 -5.53 7.83
C LEU A 169 -10.36 -6.93 7.42
N ASP A 170 -10.58 -7.82 8.37
CA ASP A 170 -11.09 -9.16 8.09
C ASP A 170 -12.53 -9.12 7.55
N ALA A 171 -13.40 -8.27 8.11
CA ALA A 171 -14.76 -8.08 7.60
C ALA A 171 -14.76 -7.46 6.19
N LEU A 172 -13.83 -6.54 5.88
CA LEU A 172 -13.63 -6.04 4.52
C LEU A 172 -13.25 -7.16 3.57
N ARG A 173 -12.31 -8.03 3.96
CA ARG A 173 -11.84 -9.15 3.15
C ARG A 173 -12.96 -10.19 2.94
N ASP A 174 -13.79 -10.46 3.96
CA ASP A 174 -14.97 -11.32 3.82
C ASP A 174 -15.96 -10.77 2.78
N LYS A 175 -16.24 -9.47 2.84
CA LYS A 175 -17.06 -8.80 1.82
C LYS A 175 -16.42 -8.91 0.43
N GLY A 176 -15.10 -8.78 0.35
CA GLY A 176 -14.34 -8.91 -0.89
C GLY A 176 -14.47 -10.30 -1.52
N ARG A 177 -14.32 -11.36 -0.73
CA ARG A 177 -14.50 -12.73 -1.20
C ARG A 177 -15.91 -12.99 -1.72
N ALA A 178 -16.92 -12.49 -1.00
CA ALA A 178 -18.31 -12.62 -1.43
C ALA A 178 -18.59 -11.83 -2.72
N PHE A 179 -18.05 -10.62 -2.84
CA PHE A 179 -18.21 -9.78 -4.02
C PHE A 179 -17.50 -10.37 -5.24
N ASP A 180 -16.27 -10.86 -5.09
CA ASP A 180 -15.49 -11.50 -6.15
C ASP A 180 -16.18 -12.75 -6.69
N ALA A 181 -16.72 -13.58 -5.81
CA ALA A 181 -17.49 -14.75 -6.19
C ALA A 181 -18.77 -14.41 -6.99
N ALA A 182 -19.42 -13.28 -6.66
CA ALA A 182 -20.62 -12.80 -7.34
C ALA A 182 -20.31 -12.07 -8.67
N HIS A 183 -19.08 -11.57 -8.86
CA HIS A 183 -18.69 -10.77 -10.02
C HIS A 183 -17.38 -11.30 -10.65
N PRO A 184 -17.39 -12.50 -11.27
CA PRO A 184 -16.21 -13.10 -11.88
C PRO A 184 -15.55 -12.14 -12.91
N GLY A 185 -14.21 -11.97 -12.81
CA GLY A 185 -13.44 -11.12 -13.71
C GLY A 185 -13.39 -9.63 -13.31
N GLU A 186 -14.11 -9.23 -12.27
CA GLU A 186 -14.12 -7.83 -11.82
C GLU A 186 -12.77 -7.39 -11.25
N PHE A 187 -12.05 -8.26 -10.55
CA PHE A 187 -10.71 -7.96 -10.06
C PHE A 187 -9.76 -7.62 -11.20
N GLU A 188 -9.72 -8.46 -12.22
CA GLU A 188 -8.87 -8.28 -13.40
C GLU A 188 -9.25 -7.00 -14.16
N ARG A 189 -10.56 -6.73 -14.29
CA ARG A 189 -11.09 -5.50 -14.91
C ARG A 189 -10.62 -4.26 -14.13
N ARG A 190 -10.69 -4.28 -12.81
CA ARG A 190 -10.25 -3.16 -11.96
C ARG A 190 -8.76 -2.95 -12.01
N CYS A 191 -7.95 -4.00 -11.93
CA CYS A 191 -6.50 -3.92 -12.10
C CYS A 191 -6.09 -3.31 -13.45
N ALA A 192 -6.89 -3.53 -14.50
CA ALA A 192 -6.65 -3.00 -15.84
C ALA A 192 -7.33 -1.64 -16.09
N SER A 193 -8.10 -1.12 -15.14
CA SER A 193 -8.90 0.10 -15.34
C SER A 193 -8.06 1.39 -15.37
N ARG A 194 -6.80 1.31 -14.94
CA ARG A 194 -5.89 2.47 -14.87
C ARG A 194 -4.68 2.26 -15.78
N GLY A 195 -4.30 3.32 -16.46
CA GLY A 195 -3.12 3.37 -17.31
C GLY A 195 -1.94 4.12 -16.67
N PRO A 196 -0.81 4.22 -17.41
CA PRO A 196 0.40 4.89 -16.90
C PRO A 196 0.19 6.38 -16.61
N ASP A 197 -0.73 7.04 -17.29
CA ASP A 197 -1.01 8.48 -17.13
C ASP A 197 -2.02 8.77 -16.00
N ASP A 198 -2.55 7.75 -15.37
CA ASP A 198 -3.50 7.89 -14.28
C ASP A 198 -2.80 8.07 -12.94
N LEU A 199 -3.45 8.86 -12.05
CA LEU A 199 -3.00 9.07 -10.69
C LEU A 199 -3.02 7.76 -9.91
N ALA A 200 -1.88 7.41 -9.30
CA ALA A 200 -1.72 6.22 -8.48
C ALA A 200 -1.71 6.55 -6.99
N ILE A 201 -0.85 7.48 -6.59
CA ILE A 201 -0.68 7.80 -5.17
C ILE A 201 -0.60 9.30 -4.93
N LEU A 202 -1.04 9.70 -3.74
CA LEU A 202 -0.80 11.01 -3.17
C LEU A 202 0.25 10.89 -2.06
N VAL A 203 1.18 11.86 -2.00
CA VAL A 203 2.16 11.96 -0.94
C VAL A 203 2.18 13.40 -0.44
N TYR A 204 1.77 13.60 0.81
CA TYR A 204 1.76 14.93 1.39
C TYR A 204 3.12 15.32 1.93
N THR A 205 3.58 16.49 1.54
CA THR A 205 4.83 17.08 2.00
C THR A 205 4.58 18.41 2.68
N SER A 206 5.27 18.63 3.81
CA SER A 206 5.31 19.95 4.44
C SER A 206 6.02 20.91 3.50
N GLY A 207 5.29 21.81 2.85
CA GLY A 207 5.88 22.93 2.14
C GLY A 207 6.63 23.86 3.12
N THR A 208 7.55 24.66 2.62
CA THR A 208 8.29 25.66 3.43
C THR A 208 7.38 26.71 4.04
N THR A 209 6.18 26.88 3.54
CA THR A 209 5.16 27.82 4.03
C THR A 209 3.76 27.29 3.80
N GLY A 210 2.97 27.10 4.88
CA GLY A 210 1.55 26.77 4.81
C GLY A 210 1.23 25.29 5.06
N ARG A 211 0.00 24.90 4.69
CA ARG A 211 -0.50 23.52 4.87
C ARG A 211 0.22 22.55 3.94
N PRO A 212 0.36 21.26 4.32
CA PRO A 212 0.92 20.23 3.44
C PRO A 212 0.23 20.19 2.08
N LYS A 213 1.00 19.89 1.03
CA LYS A 213 0.48 19.75 -0.34
C LYS A 213 0.61 18.31 -0.81
N GLY A 214 -0.44 17.77 -1.44
CA GLY A 214 -0.45 16.44 -2.01
C GLY A 214 0.30 16.38 -3.35
N ALA A 215 1.51 15.84 -3.33
CA ALA A 215 2.24 15.54 -4.56
C ALA A 215 1.56 14.36 -5.28
N MET A 216 1.17 14.58 -6.53
CA MET A 216 0.47 13.62 -7.36
C MET A 216 1.47 12.76 -8.14
N HIS A 217 1.44 11.45 -7.95
CA HIS A 217 2.32 10.52 -8.67
C HIS A 217 1.50 9.60 -9.57
N LEU A 218 1.79 9.63 -10.85
CA LEU A 218 1.16 8.77 -11.86
C LEU A 218 1.78 7.37 -11.85
N HIS A 219 1.04 6.35 -12.26
CA HIS A 219 1.54 4.98 -12.37
C HIS A 219 2.81 4.89 -13.22
N GLY A 220 2.83 5.50 -14.40
CA GLY A 220 3.98 5.49 -15.30
C GLY A 220 5.21 6.19 -14.71
N ALA A 221 5.02 7.29 -13.95
CA ALA A 221 6.13 7.96 -13.27
C ALA A 221 6.74 7.06 -12.19
N LEU A 222 5.90 6.35 -11.42
CA LEU A 222 6.38 5.40 -10.42
C LEU A 222 7.15 4.24 -11.05
N THR A 223 6.61 3.59 -12.08
CA THR A 223 7.27 2.46 -12.74
C THR A 223 8.57 2.88 -13.44
N TRP A 224 8.60 4.06 -14.05
CA TRP A 224 9.82 4.63 -14.59
C TRP A 224 10.87 4.86 -13.50
N THR A 225 10.46 5.44 -12.37
CA THR A 225 11.35 5.71 -11.24
C THR A 225 11.92 4.41 -10.65
N LEU A 226 11.13 3.33 -10.54
CA LEU A 226 11.60 2.02 -10.09
C LEU A 226 12.71 1.47 -11.00
N ARG A 227 12.56 1.63 -12.32
CA ARG A 227 13.61 1.26 -13.28
C ARG A 227 14.90 2.05 -13.03
N GLN A 228 14.81 3.36 -12.75
CA GLN A 228 15.99 4.21 -12.48
C GLN A 228 16.63 3.88 -11.12
N ILE A 229 15.81 3.68 -10.08
CA ILE A 229 16.30 3.27 -8.75
C ILE A 229 17.10 1.97 -8.87
N ASN A 230 16.59 0.98 -9.60
CA ASN A 230 17.26 -0.32 -9.72
C ASN A 230 18.57 -0.26 -10.55
N ILE A 231 18.75 0.78 -11.37
CA ILE A 231 20.04 1.06 -12.04
C ILE A 231 21.07 1.60 -11.04
N GLY A 232 20.65 2.52 -10.16
CA GLY A 232 21.56 3.18 -9.19
C GLY A 232 21.75 2.39 -7.91
N LEU A 233 20.71 1.72 -7.44
CA LEU A 233 20.67 0.89 -6.22
C LEU A 233 20.05 -0.46 -6.55
N PRO A 234 20.79 -1.36 -7.22
CA PRO A 234 20.25 -2.63 -7.67
C PRO A 234 19.73 -3.45 -6.49
N GLN A 235 18.47 -3.89 -6.57
CA GLN A 235 17.90 -4.93 -5.72
C GLN A 235 17.63 -6.14 -6.61
N ILE A 236 17.81 -7.33 -6.05
CA ILE A 236 17.56 -8.59 -6.73
C ILE A 236 16.66 -9.50 -5.90
N GLU A 237 16.11 -10.51 -6.53
CA GLU A 237 15.36 -11.56 -5.84
C GLU A 237 16.22 -12.24 -4.77
N GLY A 238 15.68 -12.31 -3.55
CA GLY A 238 16.35 -12.89 -2.39
C GLY A 238 17.18 -11.90 -1.56
N ASP A 239 17.33 -10.64 -2.01
CA ASP A 239 17.82 -9.60 -1.11
C ASP A 239 16.80 -9.38 0.01
N GLU A 240 17.30 -9.09 1.20
CA GLU A 240 16.47 -8.79 2.36
C GLU A 240 16.70 -7.36 2.85
N ARG A 241 15.62 -6.68 3.21
CA ARG A 241 15.71 -5.36 3.80
C ARG A 241 14.77 -5.21 4.98
N MET A 242 15.15 -4.37 5.91
CA MET A 242 14.27 -3.91 6.98
C MET A 242 13.35 -2.82 6.43
N CYS A 243 12.06 -2.92 6.72
CA CYS A 243 11.04 -1.93 6.43
C CYS A 243 10.63 -1.27 7.75
N PHE A 244 11.15 -0.07 8.02
CA PHE A 244 10.98 0.63 9.30
C PHE A 244 10.74 2.13 9.15
N LEU A 245 11.04 2.71 7.99
CA LEU A 245 10.68 4.10 7.73
C LEU A 245 9.18 4.20 7.42
N PRO A 246 8.55 5.37 7.63
CA PRO A 246 7.14 5.54 7.34
C PRO A 246 6.79 5.26 5.88
N LEU A 247 5.87 4.34 5.62
CA LEU A 247 5.40 4.00 4.26
C LEU A 247 4.55 5.11 3.61
N CYS A 248 4.00 6.03 4.40
CA CYS A 248 3.38 7.25 3.89
C CYS A 248 4.42 8.20 3.25
N HIS A 249 5.72 8.06 3.58
CA HIS A 249 6.80 8.79 2.95
C HIS A 249 7.22 8.13 1.63
N ILE A 250 7.42 8.95 0.59
CA ILE A 250 7.76 8.47 -0.76
C ILE A 250 9.00 7.58 -0.81
N ALA A 251 10.02 7.85 0.04
CA ALA A 251 11.27 7.09 0.02
C ALA A 251 11.05 5.63 0.39
N GLU A 252 10.38 5.31 1.51
CA GLU A 252 10.14 3.92 1.92
C GLU A 252 9.14 3.25 0.98
N ARG A 253 8.11 3.97 0.56
CA ARG A 253 7.12 3.44 -0.37
C ARG A 253 7.74 3.06 -1.71
N MET A 254 8.68 3.86 -2.25
CA MET A 254 9.37 3.59 -3.51
C MET A 254 10.51 2.57 -3.37
N ILE A 255 11.47 2.85 -2.46
CA ILE A 255 12.70 2.04 -2.33
C ILE A 255 12.39 0.74 -1.57
N GLY A 256 11.41 0.75 -0.65
CA GLY A 256 10.93 -0.43 0.07
C GLY A 256 9.86 -1.17 -0.70
N ALA A 257 8.61 -0.77 -0.50
CA ALA A 257 7.45 -1.54 -0.96
C ALA A 257 7.43 -1.76 -2.47
N PHE A 258 7.48 -0.72 -3.29
CA PHE A 258 7.36 -0.87 -4.74
C PHE A 258 8.61 -1.46 -5.39
N SER A 259 9.83 -1.15 -4.88
CA SER A 259 11.05 -1.82 -5.38
C SER A 259 11.04 -3.31 -5.08
N SER A 260 10.48 -3.75 -3.95
CA SER A 260 10.34 -5.18 -3.66
C SER A 260 9.41 -5.88 -4.66
N ILE A 261 8.33 -5.21 -5.09
CA ILE A 261 7.45 -5.73 -6.15
C ILE A 261 8.23 -5.85 -7.46
N TYR A 262 9.02 -4.85 -7.80
CA TYR A 262 9.77 -4.80 -9.05
C TYR A 262 10.91 -5.82 -9.09
N ALA A 263 11.72 -5.89 -8.04
CA ALA A 263 12.96 -6.67 -8.00
C ALA A 263 12.83 -8.04 -7.30
N GLY A 264 11.87 -8.20 -6.38
CA GLY A 264 11.65 -9.44 -5.62
C GLY A 264 12.46 -9.55 -4.35
N SER A 265 12.91 -8.43 -3.79
CA SER A 265 13.52 -8.41 -2.46
C SER A 265 12.47 -8.67 -1.36
N VAL A 266 12.91 -9.24 -0.24
CA VAL A 266 12.05 -9.56 0.90
C VAL A 266 12.03 -8.39 1.87
N LEU A 267 10.84 -7.97 2.29
CA LEU A 267 10.62 -6.94 3.30
C LEU A 267 10.47 -7.57 4.68
N ASN A 268 11.26 -7.10 5.66
CA ASN A 268 11.17 -7.52 7.05
C ASN A 268 10.64 -6.37 7.90
N PHE A 269 9.43 -6.52 8.44
CA PHE A 269 8.77 -5.58 9.33
C PHE A 269 9.15 -5.91 10.78
N VAL A 270 9.61 -4.91 11.56
CA VAL A 270 10.14 -5.04 12.92
C VAL A 270 9.50 -4.06 13.87
#